data_fc22da35b4c5c5c999456e0be8129ba0
#
_entry.id   fc22da35b4c5c5c999456e0be8129ba0
#
_cell.length_a   1.000
_cell.length_b   1.000
_cell.length_c   1.000
_cell.angle_alpha   90.00
_cell.angle_beta   90.00
_cell.angle_gamma   90.00
#
_symmetry.space_group_name_H-M   'P 1'
#
loop_
_entity.id
_entity.type
_entity.pdbx_description
1 polymer ?
#
loop_
_entity_poly.entity_id
_entity_poly.type
_entity_poly.pdbx_seq_one_letter_code
_entity_poly.pdbx_strand_id
1 'polypeptide(L)'
;SSINYSDGILGRFDEPFNVERLLVVITEIEKRESNIMYPFIGTWNIRLLDLAGNNFDCIKRFHKLIRRQLNKWVGLRNYDAASYWQSFISLSTDIGQLMKVFTLNYDLCFENIVGKEKIIERGFTQETHEWHSSNFDNTSGKHYNLYKLHGSINWYIVNDKLHQSEKIEEDPELIFGIQHKMTSVDPYFYYSSILRIACHDEAKLIVVIGYSYADEYVNIIISQALNMRSELRVINVAPFNISEDAEKKRIAERLKLKNLEQLIVVNATAKDFMTKTMNKDFFVKQIKEPEGSPFD
;
A
#
# COMPACT_ATOMS: atom_id res chain seq x y z
N SER A 1 -21.63 7.21 26.27
CA SER A 1 -22.50 6.03 26.09
C SER A 1 -21.84 5.10 25.09
N SER A 2 -21.35 3.97 25.58
CA SER A 2 -20.81 2.88 24.76
C SER A 2 -21.95 2.28 23.95
N ILE A 3 -21.86 2.38 22.64
CA ILE A 3 -22.75 1.65 21.74
C ILE A 3 -22.22 0.21 21.73
N ASN A 4 -22.88 -0.67 22.48
CA ASN A 4 -22.62 -2.11 22.41
C ASN A 4 -23.23 -2.66 21.12
N TYR A 5 -22.45 -2.74 20.07
CA TYR A 5 -22.77 -3.53 18.88
C TYR A 5 -22.21 -4.94 19.07
N SER A 6 -23.03 -5.81 19.59
CA SER A 6 -22.59 -7.16 19.94
C SER A 6 -22.38 -8.10 18.77
N ASP A 7 -22.81 -7.80 17.53
CA ASP A 7 -22.69 -8.76 16.44
C ASP A 7 -22.49 -8.10 15.07
N GLY A 8 -21.27 -7.95 14.63
CA GLY A 8 -20.96 -8.31 13.25
C GLY A 8 -20.66 -7.21 12.24
N ILE A 9 -20.76 -5.89 12.47
CA ILE A 9 -20.41 -4.91 11.42
C ILE A 9 -18.96 -4.39 11.57
N LEU A 10 -18.44 -4.31 12.79
CA LEU A 10 -17.10 -3.79 13.06
C LEU A 10 -16.05 -4.85 13.45
N GLY A 11 -16.37 -6.13 13.32
CA GLY A 11 -15.55 -7.23 13.78
C GLY A 11 -15.97 -7.74 15.16
N ARG A 12 -15.49 -8.91 15.56
CA ARG A 12 -15.64 -9.42 16.93
C ARG A 12 -14.88 -8.49 17.86
N PHE A 13 -15.34 -8.29 19.09
CA PHE A 13 -14.72 -7.44 20.10
C PHE A 13 -13.26 -7.79 20.43
N ASP A 14 -12.78 -8.94 19.99
CA ASP A 14 -11.41 -9.43 20.16
C ASP A 14 -10.45 -8.91 19.09
N GLU A 15 -10.93 -8.27 18.02
CA GLU A 15 -10.07 -7.65 17.01
C GLU A 15 -9.84 -6.17 17.36
N PRO A 16 -8.60 -5.66 17.21
CA PRO A 16 -8.32 -4.24 17.41
C PRO A 16 -9.15 -3.39 16.45
N PHE A 17 -9.62 -2.24 16.95
CA PHE A 17 -10.40 -1.28 16.17
C PHE A 17 -9.65 -0.92 14.88
N ASN A 18 -10.32 -1.13 13.73
CA ASN A 18 -9.76 -0.84 12.41
C ASN A 18 -10.45 0.39 11.82
N VAL A 19 -9.72 1.50 11.76
CA VAL A 19 -10.21 2.78 11.22
C VAL A 19 -10.56 2.70 9.73
N GLU A 20 -9.88 1.86 8.96
CA GLU A 20 -10.20 1.69 7.53
C GLU A 20 -11.56 1.03 7.34
N ARG A 21 -11.88 0.00 8.14
CA ARG A 21 -13.23 -0.61 8.13
C ARG A 21 -14.31 0.40 8.49
N LEU A 22 -14.05 1.27 9.47
CA LEU A 22 -14.99 2.34 9.83
C LEU A 22 -15.20 3.29 8.65
N LEU A 23 -14.13 3.70 7.97
CA LEU A 23 -14.22 4.60 6.81
C LEU A 23 -15.00 3.97 5.66
N VAL A 24 -14.83 2.67 5.39
CA VAL A 24 -15.64 1.94 4.41
C VAL A 24 -17.12 2.01 4.74
N VAL A 25 -17.49 1.72 5.99
CA VAL A 25 -18.89 1.78 6.43
C VAL A 25 -19.46 3.18 6.28
N ILE A 26 -18.72 4.21 6.68
CA ILE A 26 -19.13 5.61 6.56
C ILE A 26 -19.33 5.99 5.09
N THR A 27 -18.41 5.60 4.21
CA THR A 27 -18.49 5.88 2.76
C THR A 27 -19.71 5.21 2.14
N GLU A 28 -20.01 3.95 2.50
CA GLU A 28 -21.20 3.26 2.01
C GLU A 28 -22.51 3.91 2.51
N ILE A 29 -22.51 4.42 3.73
CA ILE A 29 -23.65 5.20 4.25
C ILE A 29 -23.83 6.51 3.47
N GLU A 30 -22.74 7.20 3.12
CA GLU A 30 -22.80 8.43 2.31
C GLU A 30 -23.31 8.18 0.89
N LYS A 31 -22.99 7.02 0.30
CA LYS A 31 -23.44 6.59 -1.04
C LYS A 31 -24.87 6.02 -1.06
N ARG A 32 -25.60 6.04 0.04
CA ARG A 32 -26.90 5.37 0.17
C ARG A 32 -27.90 5.67 -0.97
N GLU A 33 -27.93 6.90 -1.45
CA GLU A 33 -28.88 7.34 -2.49
C GLU A 33 -28.54 6.76 -3.89
N SER A 34 -27.28 6.44 -4.12
CA SER A 34 -26.81 5.81 -5.36
C SER A 34 -26.74 4.27 -5.28
N ASN A 35 -26.93 3.69 -4.09
CA ASN A 35 -26.84 2.26 -3.89
C ASN A 35 -28.19 1.58 -4.17
N ILE A 36 -28.22 0.70 -5.17
CA ILE A 36 -29.41 -0.06 -5.58
C ILE A 36 -30.01 -0.87 -4.40
N MET A 37 -29.18 -1.29 -3.47
CA MET A 37 -29.61 -2.05 -2.28
C MET A 37 -30.15 -1.16 -1.15
N TYR A 38 -30.09 0.16 -1.29
CA TYR A 38 -30.50 1.08 -0.22
C TYR A 38 -31.91 0.85 0.31
N PRO A 39 -32.97 0.62 -0.52
CA PRO A 39 -34.31 0.35 0.00
C PRO A 39 -34.38 -0.90 0.91
N PHE A 40 -33.53 -1.88 0.65
CA PHE A 40 -33.48 -3.13 1.42
C PHE A 40 -32.57 -3.03 2.65
N ILE A 41 -31.49 -2.26 2.54
CA ILE A 41 -30.55 -1.98 3.65
C ILE A 41 -31.15 -0.97 4.63
N GLY A 42 -32.01 -0.08 4.18
CA GLY A 42 -32.63 0.98 4.99
C GLY A 42 -33.44 0.46 6.19
N THR A 43 -33.94 -0.76 6.14
CA THR A 43 -34.76 -1.34 7.23
C THR A 43 -33.95 -1.72 8.48
N TRP A 44 -32.67 -2.06 8.36
CA TRP A 44 -31.81 -2.35 9.53
C TRP A 44 -31.13 -1.10 10.09
N ASN A 45 -31.29 0.04 9.43
CA ASN A 45 -30.59 1.27 9.71
C ASN A 45 -31.45 2.32 10.46
N ILE A 46 -32.63 1.95 10.96
CA ILE A 46 -33.52 2.86 11.69
C ILE A 46 -32.78 3.52 12.86
N ARG A 47 -31.98 2.77 13.62
CA ARG A 47 -31.17 3.31 14.72
C ARG A 47 -30.07 4.27 14.24
N LEU A 48 -29.51 4.05 13.06
CA LEU A 48 -28.50 4.92 12.46
C LEU A 48 -29.15 6.21 11.95
N LEU A 49 -30.36 6.12 11.39
CA LEU A 49 -31.19 7.26 11.02
C LEU A 49 -31.55 8.12 12.24
N ASP A 50 -31.94 7.49 13.35
CA ASP A 50 -32.24 8.17 14.61
C ASP A 50 -31.03 8.89 15.19
N LEU A 51 -29.82 8.30 15.06
CA LEU A 51 -28.57 8.87 15.55
C LEU A 51 -27.99 9.94 14.61
N ALA A 52 -28.15 9.78 13.30
CA ALA A 52 -27.54 10.64 12.28
C ALA A 52 -28.44 11.85 11.92
N GLY A 53 -29.70 11.83 12.31
CA GLY A 53 -30.70 12.80 11.86
C GLY A 53 -31.06 12.62 10.37
N ASN A 54 -32.06 13.39 9.93
CA ASN A 54 -32.66 13.22 8.61
C ASN A 54 -31.72 13.49 7.42
N ASN A 55 -30.65 14.22 7.62
CA ASN A 55 -29.73 14.68 6.54
C ASN A 55 -28.33 14.07 6.54
N PHE A 56 -28.03 13.20 7.48
CA PHE A 56 -26.72 12.56 7.63
C PHE A 56 -25.50 13.51 7.70
N ASP A 57 -25.71 14.79 7.96
CA ASP A 57 -24.61 15.78 8.05
C ASP A 57 -23.62 15.46 9.18
N CYS A 58 -24.09 14.82 10.24
CA CYS A 58 -23.24 14.35 11.31
C CYS A 58 -22.23 13.30 10.81
N ILE A 59 -22.65 12.39 9.93
CA ILE A 59 -21.79 11.34 9.35
C ILE A 59 -20.77 11.97 8.41
N LYS A 60 -21.19 12.85 7.52
CA LYS A 60 -20.28 13.61 6.62
C LYS A 60 -19.24 14.42 7.40
N ARG A 61 -19.65 15.10 8.48
CA ARG A 61 -18.72 15.81 9.36
C ARG A 61 -17.75 14.88 10.07
N PHE A 62 -18.22 13.74 10.55
CA PHE A 62 -17.38 12.74 11.21
C PHE A 62 -16.37 12.13 10.22
N HIS A 63 -16.78 11.79 8.99
CA HIS A 63 -15.90 11.35 7.93
C HIS A 63 -14.76 12.35 7.67
N LYS A 64 -15.11 13.63 7.46
CA LYS A 64 -14.11 14.70 7.29
C LYS A 64 -13.16 14.84 8.47
N LEU A 65 -13.65 14.70 9.70
CA LEU A 65 -12.80 14.75 10.91
C LEU A 65 -11.79 13.58 10.94
N ILE A 66 -12.23 12.38 10.61
CA ILE A 66 -11.32 11.21 10.54
C ILE A 66 -10.25 11.43 9.47
N ARG A 67 -10.61 11.83 8.25
CA ARG A 67 -9.67 12.10 7.15
C ARG A 67 -8.66 13.20 7.55
N ARG A 68 -9.11 14.30 8.13
CA ARG A 68 -8.22 15.35 8.64
C ARG A 68 -7.27 14.85 9.74
N GLN A 69 -7.75 13.98 10.60
CA GLN A 69 -6.90 13.41 11.64
C GLN A 69 -5.86 12.43 11.07
N LEU A 70 -6.23 11.62 10.09
CA LEU A 70 -5.30 10.76 9.35
C LEU A 70 -4.20 11.58 8.67
N ASN A 71 -4.56 12.68 8.00
CA ASN A 71 -3.59 13.59 7.39
C ASN A 71 -2.58 14.13 8.40
N LYS A 72 -3.03 14.46 9.63
CA LYS A 72 -2.14 14.93 10.71
C LYS A 72 -1.20 13.83 11.22
N TRP A 73 -1.65 12.58 11.25
CA TRP A 73 -0.84 11.45 11.70
C TRP A 73 0.19 11.03 10.65
N VAL A 74 -0.17 11.11 9.37
CA VAL A 74 0.65 10.67 8.24
C VAL A 74 1.55 11.80 7.72
N GLY A 75 1.08 13.05 7.80
CA GLY A 75 1.82 14.23 7.37
C GLY A 75 2.90 14.63 8.36
N LEU A 76 4.13 14.29 8.07
CA LEU A 76 5.27 14.67 8.90
C LEU A 76 5.58 16.17 8.73
N ARG A 77 5.80 16.87 9.86
CA ARG A 77 6.27 18.27 9.84
C ARG A 77 7.74 18.38 9.48
N ASN A 78 8.50 17.33 9.81
CA ASN A 78 9.90 17.19 9.53
C ASN A 78 10.18 15.71 9.22
N TYR A 79 11.08 15.45 8.31
CA TYR A 79 11.41 14.11 7.83
C TYR A 79 12.67 13.51 8.48
N ASP A 80 13.25 14.16 9.51
CA ASP A 80 14.48 13.68 10.18
C ASP A 80 14.30 12.30 10.81
N ALA A 81 13.12 12.05 11.39
CA ALA A 81 12.78 10.75 11.96
C ALA A 81 12.71 9.62 10.91
N ALA A 82 12.51 9.98 9.65
CA ALA A 82 12.44 9.07 8.52
C ALA A 82 13.76 9.04 7.70
N SER A 83 14.86 9.63 8.20
CA SER A 83 16.16 9.71 7.52
C SER A 83 16.74 8.35 7.10
N TYR A 84 16.30 7.25 7.71
CA TYR A 84 16.69 5.89 7.30
C TYR A 84 16.32 5.54 5.85
N TRP A 85 15.39 6.26 5.22
CA TRP A 85 15.09 6.14 3.79
C TRP A 85 16.26 6.55 2.89
N GLN A 86 17.26 7.30 3.39
CA GLN A 86 18.49 7.66 2.66
C GLN A 86 19.24 6.42 2.16
N SER A 87 19.08 5.26 2.81
CA SER A 87 19.69 4.01 2.35
C SER A 87 19.25 3.60 0.93
N PHE A 88 18.08 4.04 0.46
CA PHE A 88 17.68 3.87 -0.94
C PHE A 88 18.55 4.65 -1.93
N ILE A 89 19.12 5.78 -1.50
CA ILE A 89 20.02 6.57 -2.34
C ILE A 89 21.29 5.77 -2.68
N SER A 90 21.91 5.16 -1.66
CA SER A 90 23.07 4.28 -1.83
C SER A 90 22.70 3.03 -2.64
N LEU A 91 21.59 2.38 -2.28
CA LEU A 91 21.13 1.17 -2.96
C LEU A 91 20.93 1.41 -4.47
N SER A 92 20.32 2.53 -4.85
CA SER A 92 20.11 2.86 -6.28
C SER A 92 21.44 3.05 -7.03
N THR A 93 22.43 3.60 -6.36
CA THR A 93 23.79 3.77 -6.94
C THR A 93 24.47 2.40 -7.13
N ASP A 94 24.36 1.52 -6.13
CA ASP A 94 25.00 0.21 -6.16
C ASP A 94 24.36 -0.74 -7.18
N ILE A 95 23.02 -0.69 -7.30
CA ILE A 95 22.27 -1.52 -8.25
C ILE A 95 22.46 -0.99 -9.68
N GLY A 96 22.44 0.33 -9.87
CA GLY A 96 22.65 0.95 -11.18
C GLY A 96 21.53 0.73 -12.20
N GLN A 97 20.35 0.28 -11.75
CA GLN A 97 19.18 0.02 -12.59
C GLN A 97 17.94 0.69 -11.98
N LEU A 98 16.95 0.97 -12.82
CA LEU A 98 15.65 1.47 -12.39
C LEU A 98 14.96 0.46 -11.46
N MET A 99 14.56 0.91 -10.28
CA MET A 99 13.84 0.10 -9.31
C MET A 99 12.37 0.50 -9.21
N LYS A 100 11.49 -0.49 -9.07
CA LYS A 100 10.07 -0.30 -8.83
C LYS A 100 9.79 -0.37 -7.32
N VAL A 101 9.15 0.66 -6.78
CA VAL A 101 8.74 0.75 -5.39
C VAL A 101 7.23 0.85 -5.33
N PHE A 102 6.60 -0.12 -4.69
CA PHE A 102 5.16 -0.13 -4.43
C PHE A 102 4.91 0.14 -2.95
N THR A 103 4.07 1.11 -2.64
CA THR A 103 3.76 1.44 -1.26
C THR A 103 2.26 1.51 -1.01
N LEU A 104 1.84 1.03 0.15
CA LEU A 104 0.49 1.18 0.68
C LEU A 104 0.36 2.40 1.59
N ASN A 105 1.50 3.06 1.87
CA ASN A 105 1.54 4.23 2.74
C ASN A 105 1.12 5.50 1.99
N TYR A 106 0.41 6.36 2.70
CA TYR A 106 -0.04 7.66 2.18
C TYR A 106 0.99 8.79 2.35
N ASP A 107 2.02 8.57 3.20
CA ASP A 107 3.04 9.58 3.53
C ASP A 107 3.93 9.95 2.34
N LEU A 108 4.76 10.98 2.53
CA LEU A 108 5.68 11.50 1.53
C LEU A 108 7.16 11.25 1.90
N CYS A 109 7.44 10.24 2.72
CA CYS A 109 8.81 9.99 3.22
C CYS A 109 9.77 9.66 2.08
N PHE A 110 9.36 8.78 1.17
CA PHE A 110 10.21 8.39 0.04
C PHE A 110 10.51 9.58 -0.86
N GLU A 111 9.48 10.34 -1.23
CA GLU A 111 9.60 11.51 -2.10
C GLU A 111 10.47 12.61 -1.48
N ASN A 112 10.28 12.89 -0.19
CA ASN A 112 10.99 14.00 0.47
C ASN A 112 12.41 13.66 0.90
N ILE A 113 12.77 12.39 1.00
CA ILE A 113 14.12 11.97 1.41
C ILE A 113 14.90 11.49 0.20
N VAL A 114 14.41 10.49 -0.52
CA VAL A 114 15.11 9.92 -1.68
C VAL A 114 15.04 10.86 -2.87
N GLY A 115 13.91 11.53 -3.09
CA GLY A 115 13.69 12.45 -4.20
C GLY A 115 14.52 13.73 -4.15
N LYS A 116 15.23 14.02 -3.05
CA LYS A 116 16.20 15.12 -2.99
C LYS A 116 17.45 14.85 -3.82
N GLU A 117 17.85 13.60 -3.97
CA GLU A 117 19.10 13.19 -4.61
C GLU A 117 18.89 12.26 -5.81
N LYS A 118 17.72 11.63 -5.90
CA LYS A 118 17.38 10.64 -6.94
C LYS A 118 16.14 11.04 -7.70
N ILE A 119 16.13 10.79 -9.00
CA ILE A 119 14.96 11.06 -9.83
C ILE A 119 13.95 9.93 -9.64
N ILE A 120 12.75 10.30 -9.15
CA ILE A 120 11.63 9.41 -8.89
C ILE A 120 10.51 9.74 -9.88
N GLU A 121 10.11 8.76 -10.69
CA GLU A 121 8.89 8.86 -11.49
C GLU A 121 7.67 8.47 -10.66
N ARG A 122 6.62 9.27 -10.74
CA ARG A 122 5.36 9.10 -10.00
C ARG A 122 4.12 9.16 -10.90
N GLY A 123 4.34 9.39 -12.20
CA GLY A 123 3.28 9.51 -13.20
C GLY A 123 2.72 10.91 -13.40
N PHE A 124 3.24 11.95 -12.71
CA PHE A 124 2.72 13.31 -12.82
C PHE A 124 3.57 14.18 -13.74
N THR A 125 2.90 14.96 -14.61
CA THR A 125 3.57 15.94 -15.46
C THR A 125 4.09 17.12 -14.62
N GLN A 126 5.17 17.75 -15.08
CA GLN A 126 5.75 18.91 -14.39
C GLN A 126 4.91 20.18 -14.56
N GLU A 127 4.28 20.35 -15.73
CA GLU A 127 3.56 21.57 -16.08
C GLU A 127 2.15 21.63 -15.48
N THR A 128 1.39 20.51 -15.58
CA THR A 128 -0.01 20.48 -15.17
C THR A 128 -0.23 19.77 -13.86
N HIS A 129 0.79 19.05 -13.37
CA HIS A 129 0.70 18.15 -12.23
C HIS A 129 -0.37 17.06 -12.37
N GLU A 130 -0.85 16.83 -13.60
CA GLU A 130 -1.82 15.79 -13.95
C GLU A 130 -1.12 14.44 -14.08
N TRP A 131 -1.77 13.38 -13.63
CA TRP A 131 -1.25 12.02 -13.73
C TRP A 131 -1.48 11.43 -15.12
N HIS A 132 -0.43 10.81 -15.68
CA HIS A 132 -0.46 10.07 -16.94
C HIS A 132 0.41 8.81 -16.86
N SER A 133 -0.10 7.66 -17.26
CA SER A 133 0.65 6.40 -17.28
C SER A 133 1.89 6.45 -18.18
N SER A 134 1.80 7.18 -19.30
CA SER A 134 2.91 7.35 -20.26
C SER A 134 4.18 7.97 -19.68
N ASN A 135 4.10 8.66 -18.52
CA ASN A 135 5.29 9.19 -17.85
C ASN A 135 6.23 8.08 -17.36
N PHE A 136 5.73 6.87 -17.15
CA PHE A 136 6.53 5.71 -16.78
C PHE A 136 7.25 5.05 -17.95
N ASP A 137 6.89 5.36 -19.20
CA ASP A 137 7.50 4.78 -20.40
C ASP A 137 8.93 5.30 -20.61
N ASN A 138 9.18 6.55 -20.21
CA ASN A 138 10.51 7.13 -20.28
C ASN A 138 11.30 6.78 -19.01
N THR A 139 12.21 5.82 -19.12
CA THR A 139 13.06 5.36 -18.01
C THR A 139 14.43 6.05 -17.96
N SER A 140 14.78 6.87 -18.95
CA SER A 140 16.10 7.50 -19.05
C SER A 140 16.38 8.42 -17.87
N GLY A 141 17.50 8.21 -17.21
CA GLY A 141 17.96 9.01 -16.07
C GLY A 141 17.14 8.82 -14.79
N LYS A 142 16.10 7.99 -14.79
CA LYS A 142 15.28 7.70 -13.61
C LYS A 142 15.91 6.61 -12.77
N HIS A 143 15.76 6.73 -11.44
CA HIS A 143 16.30 5.79 -10.47
C HIS A 143 15.19 4.91 -9.87
N TYR A 144 14.00 5.50 -9.71
CA TYR A 144 12.85 4.85 -9.11
C TYR A 144 11.56 5.15 -9.87
N ASN A 145 10.72 4.12 -10.03
CA ASN A 145 9.29 4.29 -10.30
C ASN A 145 8.53 4.03 -8.99
N LEU A 146 7.82 5.03 -8.51
CA LEU A 146 7.05 4.96 -7.25
C LEU A 146 5.56 4.83 -7.54
N TYR A 147 4.96 3.75 -7.06
CA TYR A 147 3.55 3.42 -7.22
C TYR A 147 2.85 3.40 -5.87
N LYS A 148 2.02 4.41 -5.60
CA LYS A 148 1.25 4.52 -4.35
C LYS A 148 -0.11 3.86 -4.52
N LEU A 149 -0.21 2.59 -4.14
CA LEU A 149 -1.35 1.72 -4.40
C LEU A 149 -2.64 2.16 -3.68
N HIS A 150 -2.52 2.97 -2.64
CA HIS A 150 -3.63 3.47 -1.83
C HIS A 150 -3.82 4.99 -1.89
N GLY A 151 -3.14 5.66 -2.82
CA GLY A 151 -3.18 7.12 -2.91
C GLY A 151 -2.13 7.83 -2.07
N SER A 152 -2.23 9.13 -1.97
CA SER A 152 -1.27 10.00 -1.27
C SER A 152 -1.93 11.21 -0.65
N ILE A 153 -1.38 11.68 0.47
CA ILE A 153 -1.90 12.87 1.19
C ILE A 153 -1.75 14.19 0.41
N ASN A 154 -1.09 14.16 -0.75
CA ASN A 154 -0.96 15.33 -1.62
C ASN A 154 -1.61 15.14 -3.01
N TRP A 155 -2.51 14.16 -3.14
CA TRP A 155 -3.27 13.93 -4.37
C TRP A 155 -4.69 14.50 -4.27
N TYR A 156 -5.19 15.01 -5.37
CA TYR A 156 -6.54 15.57 -5.45
C TYR A 156 -7.13 15.39 -6.85
N ILE A 157 -8.45 15.44 -6.96
CA ILE A 157 -9.18 15.29 -8.23
C ILE A 157 -9.69 16.66 -8.69
N VAL A 158 -9.44 16.97 -9.97
CA VAL A 158 -10.03 18.13 -10.66
C VAL A 158 -10.53 17.66 -12.01
N ASN A 159 -11.81 17.93 -12.31
CA ASN A 159 -12.46 17.52 -13.57
C ASN A 159 -12.23 16.04 -13.90
N ASP A 160 -12.45 15.16 -12.91
CA ASP A 160 -12.27 13.71 -12.99
C ASP A 160 -10.84 13.25 -13.32
N LYS A 161 -9.85 14.13 -13.16
CA LYS A 161 -8.43 13.84 -13.38
C LYS A 161 -7.66 13.95 -12.08
N LEU A 162 -6.71 13.03 -11.89
CA LEU A 162 -5.85 13.02 -10.71
C LEU A 162 -4.68 14.00 -10.90
N HIS A 163 -4.47 14.81 -9.88
CA HIS A 163 -3.36 15.77 -9.79
C HIS A 163 -2.56 15.58 -8.50
N GLN A 164 -1.31 16.03 -8.52
CA GLN A 164 -0.45 16.09 -7.35
C GLN A 164 -0.18 17.54 -6.95
N SER A 165 -0.31 17.82 -5.65
CA SER A 165 0.08 19.10 -5.04
C SER A 165 1.48 19.01 -4.44
N GLU A 166 2.14 20.18 -4.28
CA GLU A 166 3.36 20.30 -3.48
C GLU A 166 3.08 20.25 -1.97
N LYS A 167 1.82 20.46 -1.57
CA LYS A 167 1.39 20.50 -0.18
C LYS A 167 0.47 19.33 0.14
N ILE A 168 0.33 19.06 1.43
CA ILE A 168 -0.68 18.12 1.92
C ILE A 168 -2.06 18.73 1.69
N GLU A 169 -2.95 17.97 1.05
CA GLU A 169 -4.32 18.38 0.77
C GLU A 169 -5.20 18.25 2.02
N GLU A 170 -6.23 19.08 2.13
CA GLU A 170 -7.20 18.96 3.22
C GLU A 170 -8.09 17.72 3.07
N ASP A 171 -8.43 17.37 1.84
CA ASP A 171 -9.24 16.21 1.48
C ASP A 171 -8.57 15.41 0.35
N PRO A 172 -7.46 14.70 0.64
CA PRO A 172 -6.66 14.02 -0.36
C PRO A 172 -7.38 12.80 -0.96
N GLU A 173 -6.97 12.42 -2.17
CA GLU A 173 -7.43 11.19 -2.79
C GLU A 173 -6.75 9.98 -2.15
N LEU A 174 -7.51 9.28 -1.32
CA LEU A 174 -7.06 8.10 -0.55
C LEU A 174 -8.03 6.94 -0.72
N ILE A 175 -7.50 5.75 -0.86
CA ILE A 175 -8.28 4.51 -0.90
C ILE A 175 -8.25 3.84 0.45
N PHE A 176 -9.43 3.64 1.03
CA PHE A 176 -9.61 2.94 2.29
C PHE A 176 -10.34 1.61 2.07
N GLY A 177 -9.86 0.53 2.71
CA GLY A 177 -10.55 -0.75 2.77
C GLY A 177 -10.44 -1.61 1.51
N ILE A 178 -10.94 -2.85 1.62
CA ILE A 178 -10.76 -3.91 0.62
C ILE A 178 -11.64 -3.69 -0.63
N GLN A 179 -12.84 -3.14 -0.49
CA GLN A 179 -13.82 -3.06 -1.57
C GLN A 179 -13.57 -1.94 -2.58
N HIS A 180 -12.88 -0.86 -2.19
CA HIS A 180 -12.58 0.26 -3.09
C HIS A 180 -11.24 0.14 -3.82
N LYS A 181 -10.42 -0.86 -3.48
CA LYS A 181 -9.08 -1.07 -4.06
C LYS A 181 -9.11 -1.60 -5.50
N MET A 182 -10.27 -2.03 -5.98
CA MET A 182 -10.49 -2.48 -7.37
C MET A 182 -11.34 -1.48 -8.17
N THR A 183 -11.08 -0.20 -8.01
CA THR A 183 -11.65 0.77 -8.95
C THR A 183 -10.98 0.58 -10.30
N SER A 184 -11.78 0.40 -11.35
CA SER A 184 -11.31 0.36 -12.76
C SER A 184 -10.83 1.73 -13.24
N VAL A 185 -10.37 2.59 -12.32
CA VAL A 185 -9.97 3.98 -12.58
C VAL A 185 -8.47 4.11 -12.32
N ASP A 186 -7.78 4.73 -13.26
CA ASP A 186 -6.38 5.10 -13.09
C ASP A 186 -6.22 6.16 -11.97
N PRO A 187 -5.10 6.13 -11.26
CA PRO A 187 -3.88 5.33 -11.48
C PRO A 187 -3.93 3.91 -10.90
N TYR A 188 -4.93 3.56 -10.13
CA TYR A 188 -4.95 2.34 -9.31
C TYR A 188 -4.99 1.07 -10.16
N PHE A 189 -5.76 1.09 -11.26
CA PHE A 189 -5.81 -0.03 -12.21
C PHE A 189 -4.45 -0.24 -12.88
N TYR A 190 -3.83 0.84 -13.34
CA TYR A 190 -2.49 0.82 -13.92
C TYR A 190 -1.46 0.30 -12.91
N TYR A 191 -1.42 0.84 -11.69
CA TYR A 191 -0.46 0.41 -10.66
C TYR A 191 -0.62 -1.06 -10.27
N SER A 192 -1.85 -1.54 -10.21
CA SER A 192 -2.14 -2.95 -9.96
C SER A 192 -1.64 -3.86 -11.07
N SER A 193 -1.78 -3.42 -12.31
CA SER A 193 -1.28 -4.14 -13.49
C SER A 193 0.25 -4.18 -13.51
N ILE A 194 0.90 -3.05 -13.19
CA ILE A 194 2.37 -2.98 -13.10
C ILE A 194 2.90 -3.83 -11.94
N LEU A 195 2.21 -3.85 -10.78
CA LEU A 195 2.59 -4.73 -9.66
C LEU A 195 2.52 -6.21 -10.09
N ARG A 196 1.46 -6.58 -10.82
CA ARG A 196 1.33 -7.95 -11.36
C ARG A 196 2.48 -8.29 -12.29
N ILE A 197 2.76 -7.44 -13.29
CA ILE A 197 3.87 -7.64 -14.23
C ILE A 197 5.20 -7.73 -13.48
N ALA A 198 5.47 -6.82 -12.55
CA ALA A 198 6.68 -6.82 -11.76
C ALA A 198 6.87 -8.12 -10.98
N CYS A 199 5.83 -8.64 -10.32
CA CYS A 199 5.91 -9.88 -9.55
C CYS A 199 5.99 -11.14 -10.43
N HIS A 200 5.23 -11.18 -11.53
CA HIS A 200 5.09 -12.38 -12.34
C HIS A 200 6.23 -12.57 -13.35
N ASP A 201 6.71 -11.46 -13.94
CA ASP A 201 7.58 -11.55 -15.12
C ASP A 201 9.00 -10.99 -14.87
N GLU A 202 9.15 -9.98 -14.02
CA GLU A 202 10.39 -9.23 -13.94
C GLU A 202 11.23 -9.56 -12.70
N ALA A 203 10.59 -9.64 -11.51
CA ALA A 203 11.30 -9.74 -10.25
C ALA A 203 11.98 -11.11 -10.09
N LYS A 204 13.24 -11.12 -9.65
CA LYS A 204 13.92 -12.29 -9.09
C LYS A 204 13.76 -12.35 -7.57
N LEU A 205 13.50 -11.20 -6.96
CA LEU A 205 13.36 -11.02 -5.53
C LEU A 205 12.32 -9.95 -5.23
N ILE A 206 11.38 -10.24 -4.34
CA ILE A 206 10.42 -9.28 -3.81
C ILE A 206 10.84 -8.95 -2.38
N VAL A 207 11.04 -7.67 -2.07
CA VAL A 207 11.38 -7.22 -0.72
C VAL A 207 10.17 -6.52 -0.10
N VAL A 208 9.66 -7.09 0.97
CA VAL A 208 8.47 -6.62 1.68
C VAL A 208 8.89 -6.06 3.03
N ILE A 209 8.64 -4.77 3.28
CA ILE A 209 9.07 -4.09 4.50
C ILE A 209 7.85 -3.53 5.24
N GLY A 210 7.59 -4.03 6.46
CA GLY A 210 6.53 -3.53 7.33
C GLY A 210 5.11 -3.82 6.85
N TYR A 211 4.91 -4.83 6.02
CA TYR A 211 3.61 -5.22 5.49
C TYR A 211 2.93 -6.28 6.37
N SER A 212 1.68 -6.05 6.73
CA SER A 212 0.91 -6.93 7.61
C SER A 212 0.24 -8.12 6.91
N TYR A 213 0.27 -8.18 5.58
CA TYR A 213 -0.50 -9.12 4.76
C TYR A 213 -2.02 -9.01 4.97
N ALA A 214 -2.50 -7.80 5.26
CA ALA A 214 -3.93 -7.52 5.40
C ALA A 214 -4.61 -7.17 4.07
N ASP A 215 -3.86 -6.76 3.05
CA ASP A 215 -4.38 -6.46 1.72
C ASP A 215 -4.49 -7.73 0.88
N GLU A 216 -5.72 -8.24 0.73
CA GLU A 216 -5.98 -9.49 0.02
C GLU A 216 -5.58 -9.42 -1.46
N TYR A 217 -5.76 -8.27 -2.11
CA TYR A 217 -5.42 -8.11 -3.53
C TYR A 217 -3.92 -8.20 -3.77
N VAL A 218 -3.12 -7.50 -2.96
CA VAL A 218 -1.65 -7.57 -3.00
C VAL A 218 -1.19 -9.00 -2.68
N ASN A 219 -1.80 -9.63 -1.68
CA ASN A 219 -1.51 -11.03 -1.33
C ASN A 219 -1.75 -11.99 -2.50
N ILE A 220 -2.87 -11.83 -3.23
CA ILE A 220 -3.19 -12.67 -4.40
C ILE A 220 -2.11 -12.52 -5.48
N ILE A 221 -1.67 -11.31 -5.80
CA ILE A 221 -0.64 -11.08 -6.82
C ILE A 221 0.68 -11.76 -6.42
N ILE A 222 1.15 -11.53 -5.19
CA ILE A 222 2.40 -12.14 -4.69
C ILE A 222 2.28 -13.65 -4.65
N SER A 223 1.16 -14.17 -4.15
CA SER A 223 0.87 -15.60 -4.07
C SER A 223 0.90 -16.28 -5.44
N GLN A 224 0.23 -15.71 -6.43
CA GLN A 224 0.21 -16.26 -7.78
C GLN A 224 1.61 -16.29 -8.38
N ALA A 225 2.40 -15.21 -8.24
CA ALA A 225 3.77 -15.15 -8.73
C ALA A 225 4.66 -16.23 -8.09
N LEU A 226 4.61 -16.40 -6.77
CA LEU A 226 5.38 -17.42 -6.05
C LEU A 226 4.96 -18.86 -6.41
N ASN A 227 3.67 -19.09 -6.61
CA ASN A 227 3.18 -20.42 -7.01
C ASN A 227 3.53 -20.78 -8.47
N MET A 228 3.77 -19.80 -9.33
CA MET A 228 4.14 -19.99 -10.74
C MET A 228 5.66 -20.07 -10.94
N ARG A 229 6.45 -19.45 -10.08
CA ARG A 229 7.89 -19.25 -10.25
C ARG A 229 8.65 -19.77 -9.03
N SER A 230 9.20 -20.98 -9.14
CA SER A 230 9.90 -21.65 -8.04
C SER A 230 11.20 -20.94 -7.61
N GLU A 231 11.84 -20.22 -8.53
CA GLU A 231 13.04 -19.43 -8.30
C GLU A 231 12.77 -18.10 -7.59
N LEU A 232 11.54 -17.57 -7.68
CA LEU A 232 11.17 -16.30 -7.05
C LEU A 232 11.17 -16.43 -5.52
N ARG A 233 11.76 -15.46 -4.84
CA ARG A 233 11.78 -15.38 -3.38
C ARG A 233 11.18 -14.07 -2.86
N VAL A 234 10.67 -14.14 -1.65
CA VAL A 234 10.18 -12.97 -0.90
C VAL A 234 11.00 -12.83 0.38
N ILE A 235 11.59 -11.66 0.59
CA ILE A 235 12.15 -11.25 1.86
C ILE A 235 11.09 -10.46 2.62
N ASN A 236 10.65 -10.97 3.76
CA ASN A 236 9.76 -10.24 4.68
C ASN A 236 10.57 -9.62 5.81
N VAL A 237 10.50 -8.31 5.92
CA VAL A 237 11.15 -7.53 6.97
C VAL A 237 10.09 -6.97 7.91
N ALA A 238 10.01 -7.51 9.11
CA ALA A 238 9.12 -7.03 10.16
C ALA A 238 9.65 -7.48 11.53
N PRO A 239 9.43 -6.74 12.62
CA PRO A 239 9.70 -7.25 13.95
C PRO A 239 8.68 -8.34 14.32
N PHE A 240 9.16 -9.45 14.86
CA PHE A 240 8.32 -10.53 15.38
C PHE A 240 8.92 -11.14 16.66
N ASN A 241 8.07 -11.72 17.50
CA ASN A 241 8.42 -12.32 18.79
C ASN A 241 8.18 -13.84 18.84
N ILE A 242 8.07 -14.46 17.68
CA ILE A 242 7.90 -15.92 17.48
C ILE A 242 9.13 -16.47 16.76
N SER A 243 9.23 -17.78 16.60
CA SER A 243 10.31 -18.37 15.81
C SER A 243 10.21 -17.98 14.32
N GLU A 244 11.33 -18.00 13.61
CA GLU A 244 11.35 -17.77 12.15
C GLU A 244 10.43 -18.71 11.40
N ASP A 245 10.41 -20.00 11.78
CA ASP A 245 9.53 -21.00 11.16
C ASP A 245 8.05 -20.70 11.41
N ALA A 246 7.70 -20.22 12.60
CA ALA A 246 6.34 -19.83 12.90
C ALA A 246 5.92 -18.59 12.10
N GLU A 247 6.83 -17.62 11.94
CA GLU A 247 6.58 -16.43 11.12
C GLU A 247 6.43 -16.79 9.64
N LYS A 248 7.29 -17.68 9.09
CA LYS A 248 7.14 -18.21 7.72
C LYS A 248 5.79 -18.89 7.52
N LYS A 249 5.36 -19.72 8.47
CA LYS A 249 4.04 -20.38 8.41
C LYS A 249 2.91 -19.35 8.40
N ARG A 250 2.95 -18.35 9.29
CA ARG A 250 1.96 -17.27 9.35
C ARG A 250 1.83 -16.52 8.02
N ILE A 251 2.96 -16.19 7.38
CA ILE A 251 2.98 -15.51 6.07
C ILE A 251 2.46 -16.46 4.99
N ALA A 252 2.90 -17.71 4.99
CA ALA A 252 2.46 -18.71 4.02
C ALA A 252 0.95 -18.97 4.06
N GLU A 253 0.33 -18.97 5.24
CA GLU A 253 -1.12 -19.05 5.40
C GLU A 253 -1.83 -17.87 4.76
N ARG A 254 -1.33 -16.63 4.98
CA ARG A 254 -1.87 -15.41 4.36
C ARG A 254 -1.75 -15.41 2.84
N LEU A 255 -0.62 -15.90 2.33
CA LEU A 255 -0.33 -15.99 0.90
C LEU A 255 -0.81 -17.32 0.28
N LYS A 256 -1.36 -18.26 1.07
CA LYS A 256 -1.76 -19.60 0.61
C LYS A 256 -0.64 -20.32 -0.14
N LEU A 257 0.58 -20.24 0.39
CA LEU A 257 1.77 -20.87 -0.21
C LEU A 257 1.93 -22.29 0.27
N LYS A 258 2.44 -23.13 -0.64
CA LYS A 258 2.80 -24.53 -0.35
C LYS A 258 4.29 -24.68 -0.01
N ASN A 259 5.15 -23.85 -0.63
CA ASN A 259 6.60 -23.92 -0.45
C ASN A 259 7.10 -22.76 0.44
N LEU A 260 7.62 -23.12 1.63
CA LEU A 260 8.18 -22.15 2.57
C LEU A 260 9.61 -21.71 2.24
N GLU A 261 10.31 -22.42 1.36
CA GLU A 261 11.70 -22.09 0.99
C GLU A 261 11.81 -20.78 0.22
N GLN A 262 10.71 -20.36 -0.42
CA GLN A 262 10.63 -19.08 -1.11
C GLN A 262 10.51 -17.89 -0.15
N LEU A 263 10.25 -18.14 1.15
CA LEU A 263 10.11 -17.10 2.18
C LEU A 263 11.39 -16.97 2.99
N ILE A 264 11.94 -15.77 3.01
CA ILE A 264 13.03 -15.34 3.86
C ILE A 264 12.46 -14.35 4.85
N VAL A 265 12.61 -14.57 6.15
CA VAL A 265 12.12 -13.63 7.17
C VAL A 265 13.31 -12.96 7.85
N VAL A 266 13.21 -11.65 8.04
CA VAL A 266 14.21 -10.82 8.72
C VAL A 266 13.53 -10.14 9.89
N ASN A 267 13.91 -10.55 11.10
CA ASN A 267 13.41 -9.95 12.35
C ASN A 267 14.08 -8.61 12.60
N ALA A 268 13.56 -7.56 12.01
CA ALA A 268 14.09 -6.21 12.17
C ALA A 268 12.98 -5.16 11.97
N THR A 269 13.16 -4.00 12.58
CA THR A 269 12.38 -2.83 12.20
C THR A 269 12.77 -2.37 10.79
N ALA A 270 11.89 -1.64 10.09
CA ALA A 270 12.21 -1.04 8.79
C ALA A 270 13.49 -0.18 8.87
N LYS A 271 13.61 0.62 9.95
CA LYS A 271 14.80 1.46 10.19
C LYS A 271 16.08 0.63 10.33
N ASP A 272 16.07 -0.41 11.17
CA ASP A 272 17.27 -1.24 11.38
C ASP A 272 17.66 -1.98 10.11
N PHE A 273 16.69 -2.56 9.40
CA PHE A 273 16.95 -3.23 8.14
C PHE A 273 17.56 -2.29 7.09
N MET A 274 16.90 -1.15 6.85
CA MET A 274 17.35 -0.19 5.84
C MET A 274 18.74 0.37 6.15
N THR A 275 19.06 0.65 7.42
CA THR A 275 20.35 1.26 7.80
C THR A 275 21.49 0.27 7.98
N LYS A 276 21.22 -1.00 8.30
CA LYS A 276 22.27 -1.95 8.70
C LYS A 276 22.43 -3.11 7.72
N THR A 277 21.37 -3.47 6.98
CA THR A 277 21.31 -4.73 6.21
C THR A 277 21.09 -4.50 4.71
N MET A 278 20.29 -3.49 4.36
CA MET A 278 19.84 -3.24 3.00
C MET A 278 20.99 -2.74 2.10
N ASN A 279 21.55 -3.65 1.31
CA ASN A 279 22.56 -3.35 0.28
C ASN A 279 22.49 -4.40 -0.84
N LYS A 280 23.19 -4.12 -1.95
CA LYS A 280 23.23 -5.00 -3.13
C LYS A 280 23.69 -6.42 -2.81
N ASP A 281 24.76 -6.55 -2.02
CA ASP A 281 25.36 -7.87 -1.71
C ASP A 281 24.40 -8.75 -0.90
N PHE A 282 23.66 -8.14 0.03
CA PHE A 282 22.62 -8.83 0.78
C PHE A 282 21.56 -9.41 -0.18
N PHE A 283 21.06 -8.61 -1.12
CA PHE A 283 20.02 -9.06 -2.05
C PHE A 283 20.52 -10.09 -3.03
N VAL A 284 21.72 -9.92 -3.60
CA VAL A 284 22.32 -10.90 -4.54
C VAL A 284 22.44 -12.27 -3.89
N LYS A 285 22.85 -12.36 -2.63
CA LYS A 285 22.94 -13.63 -1.89
C LYS A 285 21.58 -14.33 -1.70
N GLN A 286 20.48 -13.60 -1.78
CA GLN A 286 19.14 -14.19 -1.62
C GLN A 286 18.50 -14.61 -2.94
N ILE A 287 19.05 -14.21 -4.07
CA ILE A 287 18.54 -14.61 -5.38
C ILE A 287 18.95 -16.08 -5.61
N LYS A 288 17.98 -16.96 -5.86
CA LYS A 288 18.24 -18.33 -6.29
C LYS A 288 18.56 -18.30 -7.79
N GLU A 289 19.70 -18.86 -8.19
CA GLU A 289 19.95 -19.09 -9.61
C GLU A 289 18.96 -20.15 -10.11
N PRO A 290 18.44 -20.04 -11.35
CA PRO A 290 17.64 -21.10 -11.95
C PRO A 290 18.44 -22.41 -11.89
N GLU A 291 17.82 -23.50 -11.45
CA GLU A 291 18.44 -24.82 -11.48
C GLU A 291 18.79 -25.16 -12.92
N GLY A 292 20.07 -25.34 -13.17
CA GLY A 292 20.80 -25.63 -14.38
C GLY A 292 20.08 -25.52 -15.72
N SER A 293 20.66 -24.76 -16.61
CA SER A 293 20.32 -24.91 -18.04
C SER A 293 20.44 -26.37 -18.44
N PRO A 294 19.45 -26.96 -19.13
CA PRO A 294 19.55 -28.35 -19.60
C PRO A 294 20.71 -28.58 -20.61
N PHE A 295 21.59 -27.59 -20.76
CA PHE A 295 22.73 -27.59 -21.68
C PHE A 295 24.08 -27.33 -20.99
N ASP A 296 24.14 -27.32 -19.64
CA ASP A 296 25.40 -27.31 -18.88
C ASP A 296 25.88 -28.75 -18.58
#